data_e0cad58d3cad753989a00f5fcbca1594
#
_entry.id   e0cad58d3cad753989a00f5fcbca1594
#
_cell.length_a   1.000
_cell.length_b   1.000
_cell.length_c   1.000
_cell.angle_alpha   90.00
_cell.angle_beta   90.00
_cell.angle_gamma   90.00
#
_symmetry.space_group_name_H-M   'P 1'
#
loop_
_entity.id
_entity.type
_entity.pdbx_description
1 polymer ?
#
loop_
_entity_poly.entity_id
_entity_poly.type
_entity_poly.pdbx_seq_one_letter_code
_entity_poly.pdbx_strand_id
1 'polypeptide(L)'
;MERQSMQHIPMARSGAWRRLGLAATMAGALLLGGCATYFGAEVTAYHQQEPALQGLSFRFKPDADQANSLEYQTYAALVREQLLAHGLKETGSSRPDVDVTLDYSVDNGRPVNYSQPNYAYVFQGYRQVAHQRTDANGQVVTYWETVPMYGYDLVGYSTYQRTIYRKQVKLALTGTKPLPGRPARLYEGSVVSDSEDGALNNAVPLMVKALFQDFPGPNGVTRHVQVRLDGDEKAADETRTKGDGQPSGKAVKENAAPKGAAGRQAAGSSHPPREGH
;
A
#
# COMPACT_ATOMS: atom_id res chain seq x y z
N MET A 1 81.75 -25.14 -27.82
CA MET A 1 80.73 -25.92 -27.14
C MET A 1 80.07 -25.01 -26.13
N GLU A 2 79.03 -24.33 -26.57
CA GLU A 2 78.27 -23.34 -25.81
C GLU A 2 76.85 -23.86 -25.57
N ARG A 3 76.51 -24.09 -24.29
CA ARG A 3 75.20 -24.55 -23.89
C ARG A 3 74.29 -23.32 -23.59
N GLN A 4 73.28 -23.11 -24.46
CA GLN A 4 72.28 -22.12 -24.24
C GLN A 4 71.32 -22.59 -23.09
N SER A 5 71.23 -21.79 -22.03
CA SER A 5 70.31 -21.94 -20.92
C SER A 5 68.93 -21.37 -21.30
N MET A 6 67.95 -22.23 -21.41
CA MET A 6 66.53 -21.81 -21.54
C MET A 6 66.03 -21.30 -20.19
N GLN A 7 65.69 -20.01 -20.13
CA GLN A 7 64.99 -19.41 -18.99
C GLN A 7 63.49 -19.67 -19.10
N HIS A 8 62.96 -20.36 -18.11
CA HIS A 8 61.50 -20.53 -17.89
C HIS A 8 60.89 -19.24 -17.36
N ILE A 9 59.92 -18.68 -18.08
CA ILE A 9 59.10 -17.57 -17.64
C ILE A 9 57.90 -18.16 -16.84
N PRO A 10 57.67 -17.78 -15.55
CA PRO A 10 56.49 -18.25 -14.82
C PRO A 10 55.24 -17.47 -15.24
N MET A 11 54.25 -18.16 -15.79
CA MET A 11 52.88 -17.63 -15.95
C MET A 11 52.18 -17.51 -14.59
N ALA A 12 52.15 -16.30 -14.04
CA ALA A 12 51.35 -15.99 -12.87
C ALA A 12 50.26 -14.98 -13.25
N ARG A 13 49.13 -15.44 -13.80
CA ARG A 13 47.93 -14.60 -14.05
C ARG A 13 46.64 -15.41 -13.97
N SER A 14 46.12 -15.69 -12.76
CA SER A 14 44.77 -16.24 -12.62
C SER A 14 44.03 -15.78 -11.36
N GLY A 15 44.61 -14.90 -10.52
CA GLY A 15 43.97 -14.45 -9.25
C GLY A 15 43.08 -13.23 -9.36
N ALA A 16 43.32 -12.33 -10.33
CA ALA A 16 42.58 -11.04 -10.39
C ALA A 16 41.18 -11.18 -10.95
N TRP A 17 40.95 -12.07 -11.89
CA TRP A 17 39.62 -12.25 -12.51
C TRP A 17 38.60 -12.94 -11.59
N ARG A 18 39.06 -13.83 -10.69
CA ARG A 18 38.17 -14.46 -9.69
C ARG A 18 37.69 -13.48 -8.62
N ARG A 19 38.51 -12.50 -8.27
CA ARG A 19 38.15 -11.45 -7.28
C ARG A 19 37.19 -10.41 -7.86
N LEU A 20 37.30 -10.08 -9.14
CA LEU A 20 36.35 -9.21 -9.87
C LEU A 20 34.98 -9.87 -10.03
N GLY A 21 34.91 -11.18 -10.30
CA GLY A 21 33.65 -11.93 -10.39
C GLY A 21 32.89 -11.99 -9.05
N LEU A 22 33.59 -12.18 -7.92
CA LEU A 22 32.97 -12.20 -6.60
C LEU A 22 32.44 -10.82 -6.16
N ALA A 23 33.12 -9.74 -6.51
CA ALA A 23 32.69 -8.38 -6.20
C ALA A 23 31.44 -7.97 -7.01
N ALA A 24 31.34 -8.40 -8.28
CA ALA A 24 30.19 -8.13 -9.14
C ALA A 24 28.92 -8.90 -8.69
N THR A 25 29.06 -10.14 -8.20
CA THR A 25 27.93 -10.92 -7.65
C THR A 25 27.42 -10.36 -6.32
N MET A 26 28.31 -9.83 -5.49
CA MET A 26 27.92 -9.18 -4.21
C MET A 26 27.21 -7.83 -4.43
N ALA A 27 27.61 -7.05 -5.43
CA ALA A 27 26.97 -5.79 -5.80
C ALA A 27 25.57 -6.01 -6.42
N GLY A 28 25.37 -7.09 -7.18
CA GLY A 28 24.09 -7.45 -7.78
C GLY A 28 23.04 -7.90 -6.74
N ALA A 29 23.46 -8.52 -5.64
CA ALA A 29 22.57 -8.97 -4.58
C ALA A 29 21.98 -7.82 -3.72
N LEU A 30 22.65 -6.67 -3.68
CA LEU A 30 22.18 -5.48 -2.95
C LEU A 30 21.09 -4.68 -3.68
N LEU A 31 20.86 -4.93 -4.97
CA LEU A 31 19.84 -4.24 -5.78
C LEU A 31 18.45 -4.94 -5.77
N LEU A 32 18.33 -6.09 -5.13
CA LEU A 32 17.06 -6.83 -4.97
C LEU A 32 16.31 -6.43 -3.70
N GLY A 33 16.47 -5.20 -3.22
CA GLY A 33 15.62 -4.59 -2.18
C GLY A 33 14.21 -4.41 -2.72
N GLY A 34 13.36 -5.44 -2.61
CA GLY A 34 11.94 -5.38 -2.96
C GLY A 34 11.25 -4.27 -2.19
N CYS A 35 10.36 -3.53 -2.83
CA CYS A 35 9.50 -2.54 -2.17
C CYS A 35 8.62 -3.27 -1.18
N ALA A 36 8.86 -3.07 0.12
CA ALA A 36 7.99 -3.58 1.16
C ALA A 36 6.65 -2.86 1.11
N THR A 37 5.56 -3.60 1.02
CA THR A 37 4.21 -3.05 1.14
C THR A 37 3.80 -3.08 2.60
N TYR A 38 3.17 -1.99 3.08
CA TYR A 38 2.74 -1.85 4.47
C TYR A 38 1.25 -1.63 4.56
N PHE A 39 0.64 -2.27 5.55
CA PHE A 39 -0.72 -1.99 6.00
C PHE A 39 -0.65 -0.94 7.12
N GLY A 40 -1.35 0.19 6.95
CA GLY A 40 -1.42 1.26 7.93
C GLY A 40 -2.68 1.20 8.77
N ALA A 41 -2.55 1.39 10.10
CA ALA A 41 -3.67 1.47 11.02
C ALA A 41 -3.39 2.47 12.15
N GLU A 42 -4.46 3.03 12.71
CA GLU A 42 -4.42 3.84 13.91
C GLU A 42 -4.83 2.97 15.11
N VAL A 43 -3.96 2.89 16.10
CA VAL A 43 -4.17 2.09 17.32
C VAL A 43 -4.27 3.01 18.52
N THR A 44 -5.36 2.89 19.27
CA THR A 44 -5.56 3.59 20.54
C THR A 44 -5.82 2.56 21.62
N ALA A 45 -5.14 2.68 22.76
CA ALA A 45 -5.34 1.79 23.89
C ALA A 45 -5.58 2.58 25.18
N TYR A 46 -6.49 2.07 25.99
CA TYR A 46 -6.74 2.55 27.36
C TYR A 46 -6.56 1.38 28.31
N HIS A 47 -5.81 1.58 29.37
CA HIS A 47 -5.63 0.57 30.41
C HIS A 47 -5.37 1.22 31.77
N GLN A 48 -5.55 0.47 32.81
CA GLN A 48 -5.11 0.88 34.13
C GLN A 48 -3.58 0.89 34.20
N GLN A 49 -3.02 1.65 35.15
CA GLN A 49 -1.57 1.69 35.33
C GLN A 49 -1.02 0.26 35.39
N GLU A 50 -0.19 -0.08 34.39
CA GLU A 50 0.46 -1.37 34.19
C GLU A 50 -0.45 -2.56 34.56
N PRO A 51 -1.39 -2.95 33.69
CA PRO A 51 -2.17 -4.13 33.98
C PRO A 51 -1.23 -5.31 34.03
N ALA A 52 -1.05 -5.91 35.20
CA ALA A 52 -0.36 -7.20 35.33
C ALA A 52 -1.23 -8.26 34.65
N LEU A 53 -1.18 -8.32 33.31
CA LEU A 53 -1.99 -9.24 32.51
C LEU A 53 -1.38 -10.64 32.45
N GLN A 54 -0.06 -10.74 32.71
CA GLN A 54 0.65 -12.02 32.71
C GLN A 54 0.10 -13.00 33.73
N GLY A 55 -0.19 -14.21 33.27
CA GLY A 55 -0.68 -15.29 34.11
C GLY A 55 -2.18 -15.27 34.37
N LEU A 56 -2.90 -14.20 34.01
CA LEU A 56 -4.36 -14.15 34.13
C LEU A 56 -5.00 -15.17 33.19
N SER A 57 -6.05 -15.84 33.69
CA SER A 57 -6.88 -16.73 32.89
C SER A 57 -7.97 -15.93 32.18
N PHE A 58 -8.18 -16.24 30.88
CA PHE A 58 -9.20 -15.57 30.07
C PHE A 58 -10.15 -16.57 29.39
N ARG A 59 -11.31 -16.08 29.00
CA ARG A 59 -12.21 -16.70 28.03
C ARG A 59 -12.82 -15.63 27.13
N PHE A 60 -13.18 -16.03 25.91
CA PHE A 60 -13.96 -15.18 25.04
C PHE A 60 -15.42 -15.14 25.49
N LYS A 61 -15.99 -13.93 25.42
CA LYS A 61 -17.41 -13.68 25.70
C LYS A 61 -18.02 -13.03 24.45
N PRO A 62 -18.42 -13.84 23.45
CA PRO A 62 -19.10 -13.32 22.26
C PRO A 62 -20.48 -12.74 22.62
N ASP A 63 -20.95 -11.79 21.82
CA ASP A 63 -22.34 -11.37 21.85
C ASP A 63 -23.25 -12.46 21.26
N ALA A 64 -24.56 -12.34 21.47
CA ALA A 64 -25.52 -13.39 21.12
C ALA A 64 -25.52 -13.76 19.61
N ASP A 65 -25.31 -12.77 18.75
CA ASP A 65 -25.23 -12.92 17.29
C ASP A 65 -23.87 -13.48 16.84
N GLN A 66 -22.81 -13.26 17.62
CA GLN A 66 -21.45 -13.75 17.34
C GLN A 66 -21.22 -15.19 17.81
N ALA A 67 -22.00 -15.69 18.77
CA ALA A 67 -21.74 -16.96 19.47
C ALA A 67 -21.59 -18.16 18.51
N ASN A 68 -22.32 -18.17 17.39
CA ASN A 68 -22.27 -19.24 16.38
C ASN A 68 -21.62 -18.81 15.06
N SER A 69 -21.01 -17.63 15.02
CA SER A 69 -20.38 -17.11 13.80
C SER A 69 -19.02 -17.76 13.57
N LEU A 70 -18.80 -18.37 12.39
CA LEU A 70 -17.51 -18.90 11.96
C LEU A 70 -16.50 -17.76 11.75
N GLU A 71 -16.97 -16.60 11.29
CA GLU A 71 -16.13 -15.40 11.12
C GLU A 71 -15.58 -14.96 12.48
N TYR A 72 -16.47 -14.83 13.48
CA TYR A 72 -16.05 -14.50 14.84
C TYR A 72 -15.02 -15.51 15.38
N GLN A 73 -15.27 -16.79 15.21
CA GLN A 73 -14.36 -17.84 15.67
C GLN A 73 -12.97 -17.72 15.01
N THR A 74 -12.93 -17.36 13.73
CA THR A 74 -11.68 -17.15 13.00
C THR A 74 -10.90 -15.95 13.57
N TYR A 75 -11.57 -14.83 13.78
CA TYR A 75 -10.92 -13.63 14.33
C TYR A 75 -10.55 -13.79 15.81
N ALA A 76 -11.40 -14.46 16.59
CA ALA A 76 -11.10 -14.79 17.97
C ALA A 76 -9.87 -15.71 18.09
N ALA A 77 -9.64 -16.61 17.12
CA ALA A 77 -8.44 -17.45 17.10
C ALA A 77 -7.17 -16.61 16.94
N LEU A 78 -7.18 -15.58 16.09
CA LEU A 78 -6.04 -14.66 15.92
C LEU A 78 -5.74 -13.90 17.22
N VAL A 79 -6.77 -13.37 17.87
CA VAL A 79 -6.62 -12.66 19.15
C VAL A 79 -6.14 -13.61 20.24
N ARG A 80 -6.66 -14.86 20.29
CA ARG A 80 -6.22 -15.91 21.22
C ARG A 80 -4.73 -16.16 21.15
N GLU A 81 -4.20 -16.34 19.94
CA GLU A 81 -2.79 -16.55 19.72
C GLU A 81 -1.95 -15.42 20.31
N GLN A 82 -2.35 -14.18 20.06
CA GLN A 82 -1.65 -13.01 20.58
C GLN A 82 -1.74 -12.90 22.12
N LEU A 83 -2.90 -13.15 22.72
CA LEU A 83 -3.04 -13.12 24.17
C LEU A 83 -2.18 -14.20 24.86
N LEU A 84 -2.12 -15.40 24.28
CA LEU A 84 -1.25 -16.47 24.77
C LEU A 84 0.24 -16.08 24.65
N ALA A 85 0.64 -15.46 23.54
CA ALA A 85 2.01 -14.96 23.36
C ALA A 85 2.41 -13.90 24.38
N HIS A 86 1.44 -13.09 24.85
CA HIS A 86 1.63 -12.09 25.90
C HIS A 86 1.46 -12.66 27.34
N GLY A 87 1.38 -13.97 27.49
CA GLY A 87 1.44 -14.64 28.78
C GLY A 87 0.11 -14.80 29.51
N LEU A 88 -1.04 -14.49 28.87
CA LEU A 88 -2.35 -14.86 29.39
C LEU A 88 -2.59 -16.37 29.15
N LYS A 89 -3.52 -16.96 29.88
CA LYS A 89 -3.85 -18.39 29.81
C LYS A 89 -5.31 -18.58 29.46
N GLU A 90 -5.60 -19.28 28.36
CA GLU A 90 -6.98 -19.62 28.06
C GLU A 90 -7.53 -20.67 29.06
N THR A 91 -8.74 -20.49 29.51
CA THR A 91 -9.38 -21.44 30.41
C THR A 91 -10.77 -21.82 29.92
N GLY A 92 -11.09 -23.09 29.95
CA GLY A 92 -12.46 -23.61 29.81
C GLY A 92 -13.27 -23.57 31.10
N SER A 93 -12.69 -23.03 32.20
CA SER A 93 -13.35 -23.00 33.49
C SER A 93 -14.48 -21.96 33.52
N SER A 94 -15.46 -22.22 34.39
CA SER A 94 -16.62 -21.32 34.58
C SER A 94 -16.27 -19.96 35.21
N ARG A 95 -15.04 -19.77 35.68
CA ARG A 95 -14.59 -18.54 36.37
C ARG A 95 -13.20 -18.12 35.91
N PRO A 96 -13.07 -17.55 34.71
CA PRO A 96 -11.84 -16.91 34.31
C PRO A 96 -11.54 -15.67 35.13
N ASP A 97 -10.32 -15.18 35.14
CA ASP A 97 -9.98 -13.89 35.74
C ASP A 97 -10.46 -12.75 34.84
N VAL A 98 -10.49 -12.95 33.52
CA VAL A 98 -10.83 -11.96 32.51
C VAL A 98 -11.79 -12.51 31.46
N ASP A 99 -12.84 -11.77 31.16
CA ASP A 99 -13.68 -11.93 29.97
C ASP A 99 -13.11 -11.07 28.84
N VAL A 100 -12.91 -11.67 27.65
CA VAL A 100 -12.43 -11.01 26.43
C VAL A 100 -13.60 -10.77 25.49
N THR A 101 -13.86 -9.51 25.14
CA THR A 101 -14.84 -9.15 24.11
C THR A 101 -14.08 -8.64 22.87
N LEU A 102 -14.52 -9.09 21.70
CA LEU A 102 -13.97 -8.73 20.40
C LEU A 102 -15.11 -8.26 19.50
N ASP A 103 -15.03 -6.99 19.06
CA ASP A 103 -15.95 -6.41 18.10
C ASP A 103 -15.19 -6.02 16.84
N TYR A 104 -15.82 -6.18 15.70
CA TYR A 104 -15.28 -5.75 14.43
C TYR A 104 -16.40 -5.25 13.52
N SER A 105 -16.10 -4.21 12.75
CA SER A 105 -17.07 -3.59 11.88
C SER A 105 -16.41 -2.91 10.68
N VAL A 106 -17.19 -2.72 9.62
CA VAL A 106 -16.88 -1.87 8.49
C VAL A 106 -18.07 -0.95 8.25
N ASP A 107 -17.80 0.32 7.89
CA ASP A 107 -18.85 1.28 7.54
C ASP A 107 -19.37 1.04 6.11
N ASN A 108 -20.37 1.81 5.68
CA ASN A 108 -20.95 1.73 4.33
C ASN A 108 -20.07 2.37 3.25
N GLY A 109 -18.89 2.86 3.61
CA GLY A 109 -18.00 3.59 2.75
C GLY A 109 -18.45 5.03 2.50
N ARG A 110 -17.47 5.91 2.33
CA ARG A 110 -17.68 7.31 1.99
C ARG A 110 -17.00 7.66 0.69
N PRO A 111 -17.66 8.44 -0.20
CA PRO A 111 -17.02 8.92 -1.40
C PRO A 111 -15.97 9.98 -1.06
N VAL A 112 -14.78 9.85 -1.61
CA VAL A 112 -13.69 10.82 -1.49
C VAL A 112 -13.26 11.25 -2.89
N ASN A 113 -13.23 12.55 -3.12
CA ASN A 113 -12.78 13.12 -4.39
C ASN A 113 -11.28 13.35 -4.36
N TYR A 114 -10.62 12.88 -5.41
CA TYR A 114 -9.19 13.09 -5.65
C TYR A 114 -9.02 13.98 -6.88
N SER A 115 -8.02 14.86 -6.82
CA SER A 115 -7.65 15.70 -7.93
C SER A 115 -6.22 15.39 -8.36
N GLN A 116 -6.04 15.12 -9.64
CA GLN A 116 -4.73 14.79 -10.22
C GLN A 116 -4.38 15.86 -11.26
N PRO A 117 -3.20 16.49 -11.20
CA PRO A 117 -2.75 17.42 -12.20
C PRO A 117 -2.45 16.70 -13.52
N ASN A 118 -2.91 17.30 -14.62
CA ASN A 118 -2.65 16.84 -15.97
C ASN A 118 -1.57 17.71 -16.59
N TYR A 119 -0.51 17.09 -17.07
CA TYR A 119 0.56 17.75 -17.80
C TYR A 119 0.51 17.34 -19.27
N ALA A 120 0.66 18.30 -20.16
CA ALA A 120 0.78 18.04 -21.58
C ALA A 120 2.04 18.72 -22.15
N TYR A 121 2.55 18.13 -23.22
CA TYR A 121 3.66 18.73 -23.97
C TYR A 121 3.12 19.78 -24.90
N VAL A 122 3.31 21.06 -24.52
CA VAL A 122 2.72 22.22 -25.19
C VAL A 122 3.78 23.18 -25.69
N PHE A 123 3.40 24.01 -26.66
CA PHE A 123 4.23 25.10 -27.13
C PHE A 123 4.40 26.16 -26.03
N GLN A 124 5.65 26.48 -25.68
CA GLN A 124 6.01 27.42 -24.63
C GLN A 124 6.56 28.75 -25.18
N GLY A 125 6.64 28.90 -26.50
CA GLY A 125 7.17 30.08 -27.13
C GLY A 125 8.29 29.81 -28.10
N TYR A 126 9.09 30.85 -28.37
CA TYR A 126 10.24 30.77 -29.25
C TYR A 126 11.52 31.13 -28.48
N ARG A 127 12.61 30.54 -28.87
CA ARG A 127 13.96 30.93 -28.43
C ARG A 127 14.82 31.27 -29.64
N GLN A 128 15.77 32.15 -29.47
CA GLN A 128 16.79 32.41 -30.47
C GLN A 128 18.02 31.57 -30.22
N VAL A 129 18.48 30.90 -31.26
CA VAL A 129 19.70 30.09 -31.23
C VAL A 129 20.73 30.73 -32.16
N ALA A 130 21.91 31.03 -31.65
CA ALA A 130 22.99 31.57 -32.42
C ALA A 130 23.70 30.42 -33.20
N HIS A 131 23.81 30.61 -34.47
CA HIS A 131 24.58 29.75 -35.36
C HIS A 131 25.77 30.53 -35.97
N GLN A 132 26.88 29.84 -36.12
CA GLN A 132 28.07 30.39 -36.80
C GLN A 132 28.31 29.69 -38.11
N ARG A 133 28.59 30.45 -39.15
CA ARG A 133 29.06 29.92 -40.44
C ARG A 133 30.23 30.75 -40.95
N THR A 134 31.13 30.13 -41.69
CA THR A 134 32.19 30.83 -42.41
C THR A 134 31.66 31.32 -43.76
N ASP A 135 31.78 32.63 -44.03
CA ASP A 135 31.40 33.20 -45.30
C ASP A 135 32.42 32.88 -46.42
N ALA A 136 32.14 33.34 -47.67
CA ALA A 136 33.01 33.10 -48.81
C ALA A 136 34.41 33.78 -48.70
N ASN A 137 34.57 34.71 -47.78
CA ASN A 137 35.82 35.42 -47.51
C ASN A 137 36.61 34.81 -46.36
N GLY A 138 36.14 33.68 -45.77
CA GLY A 138 36.78 32.98 -44.64
C GLY A 138 36.45 33.60 -43.28
N GLN A 139 35.51 34.57 -43.20
CA GLN A 139 35.11 35.21 -41.95
C GLN A 139 33.97 34.44 -41.26
N VAL A 140 34.07 34.28 -39.94
CA VAL A 140 33.00 33.66 -39.14
C VAL A 140 31.92 34.67 -38.87
N VAL A 141 30.71 34.46 -39.42
CA VAL A 141 29.54 35.28 -39.20
C VAL A 141 28.53 34.53 -38.32
N THR A 142 27.95 35.24 -37.35
CA THR A 142 26.89 34.71 -36.48
C THR A 142 25.52 35.12 -37.01
N TYR A 143 24.61 34.18 -37.18
CA TYR A 143 23.21 34.45 -37.47
C TYR A 143 22.30 33.84 -36.39
N TRP A 144 21.16 34.39 -36.22
CA TRP A 144 20.19 33.95 -35.19
C TRP A 144 19.03 33.28 -35.89
N GLU A 145 18.70 32.08 -35.37
CA GLU A 145 17.52 31.31 -35.79
C GLU A 145 16.49 31.31 -34.64
N THR A 146 15.24 31.61 -34.98
CA THR A 146 14.13 31.52 -34.03
C THR A 146 13.53 30.10 -34.11
N VAL A 147 13.71 29.33 -33.07
CA VAL A 147 13.21 27.95 -32.99
C VAL A 147 12.07 27.84 -31.97
N PRO A 148 11.01 27.06 -32.27
CA PRO A 148 9.94 26.84 -31.32
C PRO A 148 10.43 26.05 -30.12
N MET A 149 9.93 26.40 -28.94
CA MET A 149 10.23 25.71 -27.69
C MET A 149 8.97 25.03 -27.20
N TYR A 150 9.10 23.76 -26.88
CA TYR A 150 8.04 22.92 -26.31
C TYR A 150 8.49 22.39 -24.97
N GLY A 151 7.55 22.19 -24.07
CA GLY A 151 7.79 21.62 -22.74
C GLY A 151 6.50 21.11 -22.12
N TYR A 152 6.64 20.34 -21.03
CA TYR A 152 5.50 19.93 -20.25
C TYR A 152 4.99 21.10 -19.40
N ASP A 153 3.68 21.37 -19.49
CA ASP A 153 3.01 22.38 -18.68
C ASP A 153 1.71 21.83 -18.11
N LEU A 154 1.27 22.39 -16.98
CA LEU A 154 0.01 22.03 -16.34
C LEU A 154 -1.15 22.54 -17.20
N VAL A 155 -1.91 21.62 -17.79
CA VAL A 155 -3.05 21.94 -18.67
C VAL A 155 -4.40 21.80 -17.97
N GLY A 156 -4.42 21.36 -16.71
CA GLY A 156 -5.65 21.25 -15.93
C GLY A 156 -5.57 20.18 -14.87
N TYR A 157 -6.73 19.83 -14.32
CA TYR A 157 -6.89 18.79 -13.30
C TYR A 157 -8.00 17.82 -13.71
N SER A 158 -7.75 16.53 -13.50
CA SER A 158 -8.79 15.49 -13.56
C SER A 158 -9.26 15.18 -12.16
N THR A 159 -10.58 15.17 -11.95
CA THR A 159 -11.18 14.76 -10.68
C THR A 159 -11.75 13.36 -10.84
N TYR A 160 -11.46 12.47 -9.88
CA TYR A 160 -12.05 11.15 -9.80
C TYR A 160 -12.49 10.86 -8.37
N GLN A 161 -13.47 9.99 -8.21
CA GLN A 161 -14.04 9.63 -6.93
C GLN A 161 -13.70 8.18 -6.59
N ARG A 162 -13.35 7.94 -5.33
CA ARG A 162 -13.16 6.59 -4.78
C ARG A 162 -13.99 6.43 -3.51
N THR A 163 -14.48 5.23 -3.29
CA THR A 163 -15.15 4.90 -2.03
C THR A 163 -14.13 4.38 -1.03
N ILE A 164 -14.06 5.02 0.12
CA ILE A 164 -13.17 4.63 1.23
C ILE A 164 -14.02 4.06 2.35
N TYR A 165 -13.68 2.85 2.76
CA TYR A 165 -14.31 2.12 3.86
C TYR A 165 -13.47 2.25 5.12
N ARG A 166 -14.13 2.58 6.24
CA ARG A 166 -13.52 2.58 7.56
C ARG A 166 -13.80 1.26 8.25
N LYS A 167 -12.74 0.55 8.60
CA LYS A 167 -12.78 -0.69 9.35
C LYS A 167 -12.33 -0.44 10.78
N GLN A 168 -12.98 -1.10 11.73
CA GLN A 168 -12.66 -0.98 13.15
C GLN A 168 -12.63 -2.36 13.80
N VAL A 169 -11.62 -2.58 14.66
CA VAL A 169 -11.54 -3.71 15.57
C VAL A 169 -11.43 -3.15 16.98
N LYS A 170 -12.24 -3.66 17.89
CA LYS A 170 -12.19 -3.34 19.33
C LYS A 170 -11.94 -4.59 20.13
N LEU A 171 -11.03 -4.50 21.07
CA LEU A 171 -10.71 -5.56 22.02
C LEU A 171 -10.84 -5.01 23.43
N ALA A 172 -11.62 -5.68 24.28
CA ALA A 172 -11.70 -5.30 25.68
C ALA A 172 -11.44 -6.51 26.59
N LEU A 173 -10.69 -6.27 27.65
CA LEU A 173 -10.40 -7.23 28.72
C LEU A 173 -11.08 -6.74 29.99
N THR A 174 -12.09 -7.50 30.46
CA THR A 174 -12.91 -7.14 31.61
C THR A 174 -12.70 -8.15 32.73
N GLY A 175 -12.28 -7.68 33.91
CA GLY A 175 -12.13 -8.54 35.09
C GLY A 175 -13.46 -9.12 35.52
N THR A 176 -13.50 -10.41 35.78
CA THR A 176 -14.72 -11.11 36.23
C THR A 176 -15.02 -10.93 37.74
N LYS A 177 -14.02 -10.51 38.51
CA LYS A 177 -14.14 -10.20 39.93
C LYS A 177 -14.01 -8.70 40.14
N PRO A 178 -14.97 -8.06 40.85
CA PRO A 178 -14.81 -6.67 41.21
C PRO A 178 -13.59 -6.50 42.13
N LEU A 179 -12.65 -5.69 41.72
CA LEU A 179 -11.54 -5.27 42.58
C LEU A 179 -11.94 -3.97 43.26
N PRO A 180 -11.92 -3.87 44.61
CA PRO A 180 -12.29 -2.65 45.32
C PRO A 180 -11.46 -1.46 44.78
N GLY A 181 -12.15 -0.38 44.41
CA GLY A 181 -11.52 0.84 43.91
C GLY A 181 -10.89 0.79 42.51
N ARG A 182 -11.10 -0.30 41.76
CA ARG A 182 -10.64 -0.42 40.37
C ARG A 182 -11.80 -0.63 39.40
N PRO A 183 -11.80 0.01 38.20
CA PRO A 183 -12.79 -0.29 37.19
C PRO A 183 -12.67 -1.77 36.78
N ALA A 184 -13.81 -2.37 36.44
CA ALA A 184 -13.85 -3.77 35.98
C ALA A 184 -13.08 -3.95 34.68
N ARG A 185 -12.99 -2.92 33.81
CA ARG A 185 -12.30 -2.96 32.56
C ARG A 185 -10.82 -2.72 32.77
N LEU A 186 -9.99 -3.72 32.43
CA LEU A 186 -8.54 -3.70 32.62
C LEU A 186 -7.82 -3.11 31.40
N TYR A 187 -8.34 -3.38 30.19
CA TYR A 187 -7.80 -2.95 28.93
C TYR A 187 -8.91 -2.72 27.91
N GLU A 188 -8.74 -1.73 27.07
CA GLU A 188 -9.60 -1.43 25.93
C GLU A 188 -8.72 -0.91 24.80
N GLY A 189 -8.66 -1.67 23.70
CA GLY A 189 -7.91 -1.34 22.50
C GLY A 189 -8.85 -1.15 21.31
N SER A 190 -8.56 -0.16 20.48
CA SER A 190 -9.25 0.10 19.22
C SER A 190 -8.25 0.27 18.10
N VAL A 191 -8.50 -0.40 16.98
CA VAL A 191 -7.74 -0.25 15.75
C VAL A 191 -8.67 0.23 14.67
N VAL A 192 -8.25 1.25 13.91
CA VAL A 192 -8.98 1.81 12.78
C VAL A 192 -8.09 1.80 11.55
N SER A 193 -8.64 1.39 10.42
CA SER A 193 -7.95 1.45 9.12
C SER A 193 -8.93 1.84 8.02
N ASP A 194 -8.51 2.78 7.18
CA ASP A 194 -9.28 3.27 6.04
C ASP A 194 -8.67 2.73 4.75
N SER A 195 -9.47 2.14 3.84
CA SER A 195 -9.01 1.68 2.52
C SER A 195 -10.16 1.58 1.51
N GLU A 196 -9.82 1.41 0.23
CA GLU A 196 -10.80 1.20 -0.85
C GLU A 196 -11.43 -0.21 -0.81
N ASP A 197 -10.75 -1.18 -0.21
CA ASP A 197 -11.29 -2.52 0.02
C ASP A 197 -12.15 -2.52 1.28
N GLY A 198 -13.43 -2.90 1.15
CA GLY A 198 -14.38 -3.05 2.26
C GLY A 198 -14.31 -4.40 2.98
N ALA A 199 -13.49 -5.34 2.52
CA ALA A 199 -13.44 -6.69 3.05
C ALA A 199 -12.74 -6.76 4.42
N LEU A 200 -13.43 -7.31 5.42
CA LEU A 200 -12.90 -7.49 6.77
C LEU A 200 -11.88 -8.64 6.85
N ASN A 201 -12.09 -9.70 6.10
CA ASN A 201 -11.22 -10.87 6.11
C ASN A 201 -9.76 -10.56 5.75
N ASN A 202 -9.53 -9.55 4.89
CA ASN A 202 -8.20 -9.08 4.51
C ASN A 202 -7.58 -8.15 5.57
N ALA A 203 -8.42 -7.37 6.26
CA ALA A 203 -7.96 -6.33 7.16
C ALA A 203 -7.81 -6.79 8.61
N VAL A 204 -8.74 -7.57 9.14
CA VAL A 204 -8.78 -7.94 10.57
C VAL A 204 -7.50 -8.66 11.02
N PRO A 205 -6.91 -9.60 10.27
CA PRO A 205 -5.64 -10.22 10.66
C PRO A 205 -4.50 -9.20 10.86
N LEU A 206 -4.42 -8.21 9.98
CA LEU A 206 -3.42 -7.15 10.04
C LEU A 206 -3.72 -6.15 11.15
N MET A 207 -4.98 -5.84 11.39
CA MET A 207 -5.43 -4.98 12.50
C MET A 207 -5.13 -5.62 13.85
N VAL A 208 -5.32 -6.93 13.99
CA VAL A 208 -4.94 -7.68 15.21
C VAL A 208 -3.43 -7.63 15.39
N LYS A 209 -2.63 -7.88 14.36
CA LYS A 209 -1.16 -7.72 14.43
C LYS A 209 -0.77 -6.31 14.86
N ALA A 210 -1.41 -5.26 14.31
CA ALA A 210 -1.15 -3.87 14.67
C ALA A 210 -1.48 -3.58 16.14
N LEU A 211 -2.59 -4.11 16.66
CA LEU A 211 -3.00 -3.93 18.06
C LEU A 211 -1.96 -4.49 19.03
N PHE A 212 -1.41 -5.66 18.72
CA PHE A 212 -0.49 -6.38 19.60
C PHE A 212 0.99 -6.05 19.38
N GLN A 213 1.35 -5.24 18.38
CA GLN A 213 2.74 -4.91 18.07
C GLN A 213 3.49 -4.32 19.28
N ASP A 214 2.82 -3.50 20.10
CA ASP A 214 3.38 -2.90 21.33
C ASP A 214 2.39 -3.04 22.50
N PHE A 215 1.72 -4.17 22.61
CA PHE A 215 0.70 -4.40 23.63
C PHE A 215 1.29 -4.34 25.06
N PRO A 216 0.63 -3.66 26.02
CA PRO A 216 -0.63 -2.94 25.93
C PRO A 216 -0.56 -1.53 25.29
N GLY A 217 0.64 -1.03 25.00
CA GLY A 217 0.89 0.28 24.41
C GLY A 217 0.78 1.46 25.39
N PRO A 218 1.02 2.68 24.94
CA PRO A 218 0.85 3.87 25.78
C PRO A 218 -0.64 4.16 26.01
N ASN A 219 -0.99 4.50 27.28
CA ASN A 219 -2.37 4.74 27.70
C ASN A 219 -2.92 6.05 27.14
N GLY A 220 -4.07 5.97 26.45
CA GLY A 220 -4.81 7.13 25.94
C GLY A 220 -4.16 7.84 24.74
N VAL A 221 -3.19 7.21 24.10
CA VAL A 221 -2.48 7.79 22.95
C VAL A 221 -2.81 7.01 21.68
N THR A 222 -3.22 7.71 20.62
CA THR A 222 -3.38 7.12 19.29
C THR A 222 -2.03 7.07 18.58
N ARG A 223 -1.68 5.89 18.07
CA ARG A 223 -0.44 5.63 17.33
C ARG A 223 -0.75 5.22 15.92
N HIS A 224 0.04 5.72 14.97
CA HIS A 224 0.03 5.18 13.61
C HIS A 224 0.97 3.98 13.55
N VAL A 225 0.44 2.81 13.26
CA VAL A 225 1.16 1.53 13.22
C VAL A 225 1.19 1.04 11.79
N GLN A 226 2.36 0.58 11.35
CA GLN A 226 2.56 -0.03 10.05
C GLN A 226 2.91 -1.51 10.22
N VAL A 227 2.12 -2.37 9.59
CA VAL A 227 2.35 -3.82 9.54
C VAL A 227 2.89 -4.18 8.17
N ARG A 228 4.04 -4.83 8.14
CA ARG A 228 4.66 -5.27 6.89
C ARG A 228 3.91 -6.47 6.31
N LEU A 229 3.65 -6.43 5.00
CA LEU A 229 2.89 -7.47 4.29
C LEU A 229 3.77 -8.60 3.71
N ASP A 230 5.09 -8.47 3.72
CA ASP A 230 6.03 -9.35 2.99
C ASP A 230 6.18 -10.80 3.53
N GLY A 231 5.41 -11.19 4.53
CA GLY A 231 5.51 -12.52 5.13
C GLY A 231 4.45 -13.53 4.69
N ASP A 232 3.23 -13.08 4.44
CA ASP A 232 2.07 -13.97 4.28
C ASP A 232 1.51 -13.98 2.83
N GLU A 233 1.95 -13.05 1.97
CA GLU A 233 1.41 -12.87 0.63
C GLU A 233 1.92 -13.91 -0.39
N LYS A 234 3.07 -14.54 -0.15
CA LYS A 234 3.58 -15.62 -1.01
C LYS A 234 2.64 -16.81 -1.10
N ALA A 235 1.89 -17.10 -0.05
CA ALA A 235 0.95 -18.22 -0.04
C ALA A 235 -0.37 -17.86 -0.77
N ALA A 236 -0.79 -16.60 -0.77
CA ALA A 236 -2.01 -16.15 -1.44
C ALA A 236 -1.78 -15.90 -2.95
N ASP A 237 -0.58 -15.46 -3.34
CA ASP A 237 -0.24 -15.20 -4.75
C ASP A 237 0.04 -16.50 -5.53
N GLU A 238 0.61 -17.53 -4.89
CA GLU A 238 0.78 -18.85 -5.52
C GLU A 238 -0.55 -19.56 -5.82
N THR A 239 -1.62 -19.24 -5.08
CA THR A 239 -2.97 -19.76 -5.34
C THR A 239 -3.68 -18.96 -6.44
N ARG A 240 -3.37 -17.67 -6.61
CA ARG A 240 -3.96 -16.80 -7.61
C ARG A 240 -3.34 -17.00 -9.00
N THR A 241 -2.05 -17.26 -9.08
CA THR A 241 -1.33 -17.50 -10.34
C THR A 241 -1.63 -18.86 -10.97
N LYS A 242 -2.24 -19.80 -10.23
CA LYS A 242 -2.69 -21.10 -10.81
C LYS A 242 -4.09 -21.05 -11.44
N GLY A 243 -4.82 -19.92 -11.33
CA GLY A 243 -6.19 -19.75 -11.79
C GLY A 243 -6.36 -19.03 -13.13
N ASP A 244 -5.44 -18.17 -13.54
CA ASP A 244 -5.60 -17.31 -14.71
C ASP A 244 -4.45 -17.44 -15.71
N GLY A 245 -4.43 -18.58 -16.38
CA GLY A 245 -3.64 -18.78 -17.58
C GLY A 245 -4.46 -18.52 -18.82
N GLN A 246 -4.63 -17.27 -19.24
CA GLN A 246 -4.84 -16.96 -20.66
C GLN A 246 -4.53 -15.50 -20.99
N PRO A 247 -3.47 -15.20 -21.73
CA PRO A 247 -3.30 -13.91 -22.35
C PRO A 247 -3.95 -13.93 -23.73
N SER A 248 -5.06 -13.24 -23.92
CA SER A 248 -5.57 -12.93 -25.24
C SER A 248 -5.11 -11.53 -25.64
N GLY A 249 -3.91 -11.45 -26.18
CA GLY A 249 -3.46 -10.31 -26.96
C GLY A 249 -4.10 -10.34 -28.34
N LYS A 250 -4.99 -9.41 -28.65
CA LYS A 250 -5.32 -9.02 -30.03
C LYS A 250 -5.06 -7.54 -30.18
N ALA A 251 -4.00 -7.25 -30.92
CA ALA A 251 -3.69 -5.94 -31.46
C ALA A 251 -4.88 -5.45 -32.30
N VAL A 252 -5.44 -4.31 -31.94
CA VAL A 252 -6.38 -3.58 -32.80
C VAL A 252 -5.56 -2.73 -33.76
N LYS A 253 -5.66 -3.07 -35.03
CA LYS A 253 -5.14 -2.32 -36.16
C LYS A 253 -5.88 -0.99 -36.27
N GLU A 254 -5.09 0.05 -36.34
CA GLU A 254 -5.40 1.38 -36.82
C GLU A 254 -6.11 1.31 -38.17
N ASN A 255 -7.32 1.82 -38.27
CA ASN A 255 -8.01 2.03 -39.54
C ASN A 255 -8.31 3.52 -39.70
N ALA A 256 -7.82 3.96 -40.86
CA ALA A 256 -7.88 5.27 -41.44
C ALA A 256 -9.31 5.85 -41.52
N ALA A 257 -9.35 7.20 -41.46
CA ALA A 257 -10.50 8.06 -41.68
C ALA A 257 -11.13 7.86 -43.06
N PRO A 258 -12.46 8.07 -43.19
CA PRO A 258 -13.04 8.45 -44.47
C PRO A 258 -13.35 9.95 -44.52
N LYS A 259 -12.92 10.55 -45.62
CA LYS A 259 -13.31 11.86 -46.12
C LYS A 259 -14.80 11.92 -46.50
N GLY A 260 -15.44 13.01 -46.11
CA GLY A 260 -16.34 13.80 -46.95
C GLY A 260 -17.76 13.29 -47.17
N ALA A 261 -18.74 14.07 -46.75
CA ALA A 261 -19.81 14.56 -47.62
C ALA A 261 -20.63 15.64 -46.94
N ALA A 262 -20.85 16.68 -47.69
CA ALA A 262 -21.58 17.85 -47.38
C ALA A 262 -23.13 17.64 -47.40
N GLY A 263 -23.84 18.50 -46.66
CA GLY A 263 -25.13 19.01 -47.13
C GLY A 263 -26.36 18.59 -46.31
N ARG A 264 -26.93 19.48 -45.58
CA ARG A 264 -28.18 20.19 -45.83
C ARG A 264 -28.79 20.76 -44.56
N GLN A 265 -29.15 22.01 -44.67
CA GLN A 265 -29.96 22.82 -43.78
C GLN A 265 -31.44 22.33 -43.75
N ALA A 266 -32.10 22.51 -42.60
CA ALA A 266 -33.48 22.96 -42.41
C ALA A 266 -33.67 23.27 -40.93
N ALA A 267 -33.87 24.38 -40.54
CA ALA A 267 -34.81 25.43 -40.27
C ALA A 267 -36.07 25.00 -39.47
N GLY A 268 -36.33 25.71 -38.40
CA GLY A 268 -37.63 25.89 -37.77
C GLY A 268 -37.73 25.20 -36.39
N SER A 269 -38.13 25.82 -35.33
CA SER A 269 -39.05 26.83 -35.00
C SER A 269 -39.08 26.99 -33.48
N SER A 270 -38.99 28.19 -33.02
CA SER A 270 -39.34 28.77 -31.76
C SER A 270 -40.59 28.25 -31.03
N HIS A 271 -40.61 28.14 -29.70
CA HIS A 271 -41.49 28.89 -28.81
C HIS A 271 -41.17 28.67 -27.31
N PRO A 272 -41.40 29.67 -26.46
CA PRO A 272 -40.90 29.70 -25.10
C PRO A 272 -41.93 29.29 -24.02
N PRO A 273 -41.54 29.36 -22.72
CA PRO A 273 -42.27 28.72 -21.62
C PRO A 273 -43.38 29.62 -21.05
N ARG A 274 -44.38 29.00 -20.43
CA ARG A 274 -45.39 29.65 -19.58
C ARG A 274 -45.25 29.20 -18.16
N GLU A 275 -45.09 30.19 -17.31
CA GLU A 275 -45.32 30.14 -15.87
C GLU A 275 -46.76 29.79 -15.53
N GLY A 276 -46.92 29.31 -14.28
CA GLY A 276 -48.24 29.46 -13.63
C GLY A 276 -48.55 28.41 -12.57
N HIS A 277 -48.48 28.88 -11.34
CA HIS A 277 -49.04 28.43 -10.04
C HIS A 277 -48.32 27.42 -9.23
#